data_43809dcc3f1e4a1c2c5d7a1048469bd2
#
_entry.id   43809dcc3f1e4a1c2c5d7a1048469bd2
#
_cell.length_a   1.000
_cell.length_b   1.000
_cell.length_c   1.000
_cell.angle_alpha   90.00
_cell.angle_beta   90.00
_cell.angle_gamma   90.00
#
_symmetry.space_group_name_H-M   'P 1'
#
loop_
_entity.id
_entity.type
_entity.pdbx_description
1 polymer ?
#
loop_
_entity_poly.entity_id
_entity_poly.type
_entity_poly.pdbx_seq_one_letter_code
_entity_poly.pdbx_strand_id
1 'polypeptide(L)'
;MLLRPHPNHADKCAEDIRKRHPQIKIADMTRGGGMFHDYRYTFIEELDASDVHCAITHNSTAAVDAATYGVPVFMTSELCLAWEIGLSDLTQVEKPFKPNRDQWLHNLAYANWTLEEVRNGTVWKRFRPQVEQLIK
;
A
#
# COMPACT_ATOMS: atom_id res chain seq x y z
N MET A 1 -4.77 -1.31 -17.86
CA MET A 1 -4.58 -1.68 -16.44
C MET A 1 -3.28 -2.43 -16.30
N LEU A 2 -2.47 -2.10 -15.30
CA LEU A 2 -1.26 -2.82 -14.92
C LEU A 2 -1.54 -3.59 -13.62
N LEU A 3 -1.28 -4.90 -13.59
CA LEU A 3 -1.38 -5.72 -12.40
C LEU A 3 0.00 -5.96 -11.81
N ARG A 4 0.11 -5.79 -10.50
CA ARG A 4 1.32 -6.07 -9.74
C ARG A 4 1.04 -7.22 -8.76
N PRO A 5 1.45 -8.46 -9.08
CA PRO A 5 1.23 -9.60 -8.19
C PRO A 5 2.06 -9.49 -6.92
N HIS A 6 1.64 -10.18 -5.87
CA HIS A 6 2.45 -10.27 -4.65
C HIS A 6 3.76 -11.03 -4.95
N PRO A 7 4.93 -10.55 -4.50
CA PRO A 7 6.23 -11.14 -4.83
C PRO A 7 6.33 -12.65 -4.60
N ASN A 8 5.78 -13.13 -3.48
CA ASN A 8 5.85 -14.56 -3.12
C ASN A 8 5.00 -15.49 -4.01
N HIS A 9 4.13 -14.94 -4.86
CA HIS A 9 3.21 -15.69 -5.71
C HIS A 9 3.19 -15.18 -7.16
N ALA A 10 4.19 -14.37 -7.52
CA ALA A 10 4.20 -13.65 -8.79
C ALA A 10 4.03 -14.57 -10.00
N ASP A 11 4.80 -15.63 -10.08
CA ASP A 11 4.80 -16.53 -11.25
C ASP A 11 3.46 -17.25 -11.43
N LYS A 12 2.96 -17.85 -10.35
CA LYS A 12 1.70 -18.62 -10.38
C LYS A 12 0.49 -17.72 -10.66
N CYS A 13 0.42 -16.57 -9.97
CA CYS A 13 -0.66 -15.60 -10.20
C CYS A 13 -0.58 -15.01 -11.62
N ALA A 14 0.61 -14.68 -12.09
CA ALA A 14 0.80 -14.11 -13.41
C ALA A 14 0.33 -15.04 -14.53
N GLU A 15 0.64 -16.33 -14.43
CA GLU A 15 0.21 -17.33 -15.43
C GLU A 15 -1.31 -17.47 -15.49
N ASP A 16 -1.97 -17.58 -14.33
CA ASP A 16 -3.43 -17.73 -14.25
C ASP A 16 -4.14 -16.48 -14.81
N ILE A 17 -3.62 -15.29 -14.48
CA ILE A 17 -4.18 -14.02 -14.97
C ILE A 17 -3.98 -13.85 -16.47
N ARG A 18 -2.81 -14.20 -17.02
CA ARG A 18 -2.60 -14.17 -18.47
C ARG A 18 -3.57 -15.07 -19.23
N LYS A 19 -3.92 -16.22 -18.65
CA LYS A 19 -4.89 -17.16 -19.24
C LYS A 19 -6.32 -16.60 -19.21
N ARG A 20 -6.72 -15.98 -18.10
CA ARG A 20 -8.10 -15.49 -17.91
C ARG A 20 -8.32 -14.09 -18.48
N HIS A 21 -7.31 -13.26 -18.45
CA HIS A 21 -7.39 -11.84 -18.76
C HIS A 21 -6.19 -11.38 -19.60
N PRO A 22 -6.06 -11.82 -20.86
CA PRO A 22 -4.90 -11.54 -21.72
C PRO A 22 -4.67 -10.05 -22.00
N GLN A 23 -5.69 -9.20 -21.81
CA GLN A 23 -5.61 -7.76 -21.99
C GLN A 23 -4.92 -7.03 -20.83
N ILE A 24 -4.69 -7.70 -19.68
CA ILE A 24 -4.06 -7.10 -18.51
C ILE A 24 -2.54 -7.17 -18.66
N LYS A 25 -1.88 -6.04 -18.55
CA LYS A 25 -0.42 -5.99 -18.43
C LYS A 25 -0.01 -6.41 -17.01
N ILE A 26 1.00 -7.26 -16.91
CA ILE A 26 1.57 -7.68 -15.63
C ILE A 26 2.91 -6.97 -15.47
N ALA A 27 3.13 -6.36 -14.31
CA ALA A 27 4.37 -5.70 -13.97
C ALA A 27 5.55 -6.69 -14.03
N ASP A 28 6.69 -6.23 -14.53
CA ASP A 28 7.92 -6.99 -14.53
C ASP A 28 8.50 -7.03 -13.11
N MET A 29 8.30 -8.15 -12.43
CA MET A 29 8.78 -8.37 -11.08
C MET A 29 10.25 -8.82 -11.02
N THR A 30 10.90 -9.00 -12.17
CA THR A 30 12.30 -9.47 -12.23
C THR A 30 13.30 -8.33 -12.15
N ARG A 31 12.87 -7.09 -12.38
CA ARG A 31 13.73 -5.89 -12.37
C ARG A 31 14.39 -5.56 -11.03
N GLY A 32 13.98 -6.18 -9.98
CA GLY A 32 14.48 -5.92 -8.64
C GLY A 32 15.32 -7.04 -8.02
N GLY A 33 15.99 -7.83 -8.78
CA GLY A 33 17.14 -8.76 -8.52
C GLY A 33 17.34 -9.39 -7.15
N GLY A 34 16.37 -9.47 -6.27
CA GLY A 34 16.55 -10.12 -4.96
C GLY A 34 15.75 -9.47 -3.83
N MET A 35 15.57 -10.18 -2.77
CA MET A 35 14.92 -9.85 -1.50
C MET A 35 14.30 -8.44 -1.31
N PHE A 36 13.04 -8.41 -0.97
CA PHE A 36 12.15 -7.36 -0.40
C PHE A 36 12.45 -5.85 -0.63
N HIS A 37 13.70 -5.43 -0.76
CA HIS A 37 14.08 -4.02 -0.91
C HIS A 37 13.79 -3.47 -2.32
N ASP A 38 14.04 -4.25 -3.35
CA ASP A 38 14.03 -3.77 -4.72
C ASP A 38 12.59 -3.61 -5.28
N TYR A 39 11.64 -4.42 -4.81
CA TYR A 39 10.24 -4.32 -5.25
C TYR A 39 9.56 -3.01 -4.86
N ARG A 40 9.93 -2.43 -3.73
CA ARG A 40 9.38 -1.15 -3.28
C ARG A 40 9.87 -0.01 -4.13
N TYR A 41 11.14 0.00 -4.47
CA TYR A 41 11.73 1.05 -5.32
C TYR A 41 11.12 1.03 -6.72
N THR A 42 10.99 -0.13 -7.35
CA THR A 42 10.36 -0.23 -8.67
C THR A 42 8.89 0.21 -8.66
N PHE A 43 8.16 -0.01 -7.58
CA PHE A 43 6.78 0.45 -7.47
C PHE A 43 6.71 1.98 -7.34
N ILE A 44 7.58 2.58 -6.56
CA ILE A 44 7.68 4.04 -6.42
C ILE A 44 8.08 4.68 -7.75
N GLU A 45 9.07 4.13 -8.45
CA GLU A 45 9.48 4.59 -9.78
C GLU A 45 8.33 4.49 -10.80
N GLU A 46 7.52 3.44 -10.73
CA GLU A 46 6.33 3.32 -11.58
C GLU A 46 5.27 4.37 -11.26
N LEU A 47 5.10 4.72 -9.98
CA LEU A 47 4.18 5.80 -9.57
C LEU A 47 4.66 7.17 -10.05
N ASP A 48 5.98 7.42 -10.05
CA ASP A 48 6.57 8.69 -10.51
C ASP A 48 6.63 8.77 -12.03
N ALA A 49 6.91 7.66 -12.72
CA ALA A 49 7.12 7.62 -14.17
C ALA A 49 5.84 7.54 -14.99
N SER A 50 4.71 7.21 -14.38
CA SER A 50 3.45 7.00 -15.07
C SER A 50 2.38 7.96 -14.55
N ASP A 51 1.54 8.45 -15.44
CA ASP A 51 0.29 9.15 -15.09
C ASP A 51 -0.71 8.11 -14.54
N VAL A 52 -0.49 7.71 -13.29
CA VAL A 52 -1.30 6.68 -12.62
C VAL A 52 -2.63 7.28 -12.21
N HIS A 53 -3.69 6.83 -12.86
CA HIS A 53 -5.04 7.31 -12.62
C HIS A 53 -5.53 6.95 -11.20
N CYS A 54 -5.38 5.70 -10.81
CA CYS A 54 -5.69 5.21 -9.46
C CYS A 54 -4.99 3.88 -9.17
N ALA A 55 -4.89 3.51 -7.90
CA ALA A 55 -4.46 2.20 -7.44
C ALA A 55 -5.62 1.45 -6.80
N ILE A 56 -5.74 0.14 -7.08
CA ILE A 56 -6.80 -0.71 -6.54
C ILE A 56 -6.15 -1.88 -5.80
N THR A 57 -6.54 -2.10 -4.55
CA THR A 57 -6.00 -3.19 -3.74
C THR A 57 -7.04 -3.73 -2.75
N HIS A 58 -6.78 -4.89 -2.17
CA HIS A 58 -7.59 -5.38 -1.04
C HIS A 58 -7.08 -4.81 0.28
N ASN A 59 -5.86 -5.17 0.67
CA ASN A 59 -5.22 -4.74 1.92
C ASN A 59 -3.70 -4.79 1.76
N SER A 60 -3.15 -3.87 0.97
CA SER A 60 -1.71 -3.82 0.69
C SER A 60 -1.10 -2.51 1.18
N THR A 61 0.12 -2.57 1.71
CA THR A 61 0.92 -1.37 2.00
C THR A 61 1.21 -0.53 0.76
N ALA A 62 1.12 -1.12 -0.44
CA ALA A 62 1.19 -0.38 -1.70
C ALA A 62 0.12 0.72 -1.82
N ALA A 63 -1.05 0.57 -1.16
CA ALA A 63 -2.04 1.64 -1.07
C ALA A 63 -1.49 2.85 -0.30
N VAL A 64 -0.73 2.61 0.76
CA VAL A 64 -0.09 3.68 1.56
C VAL A 64 0.92 4.42 0.70
N ASP A 65 1.78 3.69 -0.02
CA ASP A 65 2.77 4.29 -0.91
C ASP A 65 2.08 5.11 -2.01
N ALA A 66 1.08 4.55 -2.71
CA ALA A 66 0.31 5.26 -3.74
C ALA A 66 -0.37 6.52 -3.20
N ALA A 67 -1.05 6.43 -2.06
CA ALA A 67 -1.70 7.56 -1.42
C ALA A 67 -0.69 8.65 -1.01
N THR A 68 0.49 8.28 -0.54
CA THR A 68 1.57 9.22 -0.20
C THR A 68 2.02 10.02 -1.44
N TYR A 69 2.03 9.40 -2.60
CA TYR A 69 2.34 10.06 -3.89
C TYR A 69 1.14 10.80 -4.51
N GLY A 70 -0.02 10.82 -3.85
CA GLY A 70 -1.20 11.53 -4.34
C GLY A 70 -2.03 10.79 -5.36
N VAL A 71 -1.77 9.51 -5.54
CA VAL A 71 -2.58 8.63 -6.39
C VAL A 71 -3.84 8.24 -5.60
N PRO A 72 -5.05 8.40 -6.17
CA PRO A 72 -6.27 7.91 -5.54
C PRO A 72 -6.21 6.41 -5.33
N VAL A 73 -6.66 5.93 -4.17
CA VAL A 73 -6.60 4.51 -3.82
C VAL A 73 -7.99 3.95 -3.56
N PHE A 74 -8.27 2.79 -4.15
CA PHE A 74 -9.47 2.00 -3.91
C PHE A 74 -9.12 0.75 -3.11
N MET A 75 -9.88 0.48 -2.07
CA MET A 75 -9.65 -0.65 -1.19
C MET A 75 -10.94 -1.40 -0.90
N THR A 76 -10.83 -2.72 -0.78
CA THR A 76 -11.95 -3.59 -0.45
C THR A 76 -11.88 -4.14 0.99
N SER A 77 -10.92 -3.68 1.79
CA SER A 77 -10.75 -4.05 3.19
C SER A 77 -10.58 -2.83 4.09
N GLU A 78 -11.38 -2.72 5.13
CA GLU A 78 -11.30 -1.70 6.17
C GLU A 78 -10.02 -1.79 7.01
N LEU A 79 -9.31 -2.92 6.94
CA LEU A 79 -8.04 -3.13 7.63
C LEU A 79 -6.85 -2.48 6.89
N CYS A 80 -7.07 -1.91 5.71
CA CYS A 80 -6.02 -1.20 4.99
C CYS A 80 -5.65 0.10 5.71
N LEU A 81 -4.36 0.36 5.91
CA LEU A 81 -3.89 1.57 6.58
C LEU A 81 -4.26 2.87 5.86
N ALA A 82 -4.58 2.81 4.58
CA ALA A 82 -5.05 3.94 3.79
C ALA A 82 -6.58 4.09 3.77
N TRP A 83 -7.33 3.26 4.54
CA TRP A 83 -8.80 3.24 4.51
C TRP A 83 -9.44 4.60 4.77
N GLU A 84 -8.91 5.35 5.70
CA GLU A 84 -9.43 6.67 6.08
C GLU A 84 -9.48 7.67 4.92
N ILE A 85 -8.56 7.53 3.96
CA ILE A 85 -8.44 8.44 2.81
C ILE A 85 -8.71 7.74 1.47
N GLY A 86 -9.08 6.49 1.50
CA GLY A 86 -9.35 5.71 0.31
C GLY A 86 -10.83 5.66 -0.06
N LEU A 87 -11.09 4.99 -1.15
CA LEU A 87 -12.42 4.77 -1.72
C LEU A 87 -12.73 3.27 -1.71
N SER A 88 -13.98 2.90 -1.41
CA SER A 88 -14.44 1.50 -1.47
C SER A 88 -15.40 1.26 -2.64
N ASP A 89 -16.00 2.31 -3.18
CA ASP A 89 -16.94 2.23 -4.30
C ASP A 89 -16.18 2.25 -5.63
N LEU A 90 -16.01 1.09 -6.24
CA LEU A 90 -15.33 0.93 -7.53
C LEU A 90 -16.09 1.56 -8.73
N THR A 91 -17.34 1.96 -8.56
CA THR A 91 -18.07 2.68 -9.62
C THR A 91 -17.49 4.07 -9.89
N GLN A 92 -16.74 4.60 -8.94
CA GLN A 92 -16.09 5.90 -9.03
C GLN A 92 -14.69 5.86 -9.70
N VAL A 93 -14.28 4.70 -10.21
CA VAL A 93 -12.91 4.49 -10.74
C VAL A 93 -12.57 5.42 -11.90
N GLU A 94 -13.55 5.81 -12.72
CA GLU A 94 -13.36 6.71 -13.86
C GLU A 94 -13.10 8.18 -13.44
N LYS A 95 -13.58 8.57 -12.27
CA LYS A 95 -13.42 9.93 -11.72
C LYS A 95 -13.17 9.85 -10.21
N PRO A 96 -12.01 9.33 -9.81
CA PRO A 96 -11.71 9.10 -8.40
C PRO A 96 -11.60 10.42 -7.65
N PHE A 97 -12.27 10.50 -6.50
CA PHE A 97 -12.12 11.62 -5.59
C PHE A 97 -10.70 11.61 -4.98
N LYS A 98 -10.11 12.80 -4.84
CA LYS A 98 -8.81 13.00 -4.19
C LYS A 98 -9.04 13.70 -2.85
N PRO A 99 -9.13 12.97 -1.74
CA PRO A 99 -9.30 13.57 -0.41
C PRO A 99 -8.08 14.38 0.02
N ASN A 100 -8.29 15.34 0.92
CA ASN A 100 -7.17 15.93 1.65
C ASN A 100 -6.56 14.86 2.55
N ARG A 101 -5.24 14.65 2.44
CA ARG A 101 -4.48 13.61 3.14
C ARG A 101 -3.49 14.15 4.17
N ASP A 102 -3.42 15.47 4.39
CA ASP A 102 -2.40 16.08 5.24
C ASP A 102 -2.46 15.52 6.66
N GLN A 103 -3.66 15.48 7.25
CA GLN A 103 -3.82 14.94 8.59
C GLN A 103 -3.48 13.44 8.66
N TRP A 104 -3.89 12.67 7.65
CA TRP A 104 -3.55 11.25 7.57
C TRP A 104 -2.03 11.03 7.44
N LEU A 105 -1.34 11.84 6.63
CA LEU A 105 0.13 11.80 6.51
C LEU A 105 0.82 12.10 7.84
N HIS A 106 0.31 13.09 8.59
CA HIS A 106 0.81 13.38 9.93
C HIS A 106 0.59 12.18 10.86
N ASN A 107 -0.61 11.61 10.88
CA ASN A 107 -0.92 10.44 11.71
C ASN A 107 -0.02 9.26 11.35
N LEU A 108 0.19 9.02 10.06
CA LEU A 108 1.07 7.96 9.56
C LEU A 108 2.52 8.17 10.00
N ALA A 109 3.03 9.39 9.90
CA ALA A 109 4.37 9.73 10.36
C ALA A 109 4.55 9.49 11.87
N TYR A 110 3.54 9.84 12.68
CA TYR A 110 3.54 9.58 14.12
C TYR A 110 3.40 8.09 14.49
N ALA A 111 2.79 7.28 13.62
CA ALA A 111 2.63 5.84 13.83
C ALA A 111 3.87 5.03 13.42
N ASN A 112 4.79 5.62 12.67
CA ASN A 112 6.01 4.96 12.26
C ASN A 112 7.10 5.05 13.34
N TRP A 113 7.73 3.92 13.61
CA TRP A 113 8.80 3.78 14.59
C TRP A 113 10.04 3.20 13.95
N THR A 114 11.18 3.73 14.28
CA THR A 114 12.47 3.17 13.87
C THR A 114 12.76 1.88 14.64
N LEU A 115 13.58 1.02 14.06
CA LEU A 115 14.05 -0.19 14.77
C LEU A 115 14.79 0.14 16.07
N GLU A 116 15.46 1.28 16.14
CA GLU A 116 16.15 1.75 17.34
C GLU A 116 15.15 2.11 18.44
N GLU A 117 14.07 2.83 18.13
CA GLU A 117 13.00 3.18 19.08
C GLU A 117 12.28 1.93 19.61
N VAL A 118 12.11 0.91 18.77
CA VAL A 118 11.57 -0.38 19.19
C VAL A 118 12.55 -1.07 20.15
N ARG A 119 13.83 -1.14 19.80
CA ARG A 119 14.87 -1.82 20.59
C ARG A 119 15.13 -1.17 21.94
N ASN A 120 15.13 0.16 22.00
CA ASN A 120 15.37 0.91 23.25
C ASN A 120 14.11 1.04 24.13
N GLY A 121 12.99 0.47 23.70
CA GLY A 121 11.74 0.44 24.46
C GLY A 121 10.93 1.74 24.44
N THR A 122 11.27 2.71 23.59
CA THR A 122 10.51 3.98 23.44
C THR A 122 9.06 3.71 23.07
N VAL A 123 8.82 2.80 22.13
CA VAL A 123 7.48 2.38 21.69
C VAL A 123 6.68 1.83 22.88
N TRP A 124 7.29 0.93 23.66
CA TRP A 124 6.64 0.34 24.83
C TRP A 124 6.30 1.38 25.88
N LYS A 125 7.21 2.30 26.21
CA LYS A 125 6.97 3.38 27.17
C LYS A 125 5.76 4.22 26.78
N ARG A 126 5.56 4.45 25.48
CA ARG A 126 4.43 5.23 24.97
C ARG A 126 3.10 4.48 25.05
N PHE A 127 3.08 3.21 24.67
CA PHE A 127 1.82 2.45 24.57
C PHE A 127 1.44 1.71 25.86
N ARG A 128 2.36 1.49 26.76
CA ARG A 128 2.13 0.78 28.01
C ARG A 128 0.90 1.27 28.80
N PRO A 129 0.66 2.59 29.00
CA PRO A 129 -0.51 3.04 29.74
C PRO A 129 -1.83 2.63 29.10
N GLN A 130 -1.92 2.65 27.76
CA GLN A 130 -3.11 2.24 27.02
C GLN A 130 -3.32 0.71 27.12
N VAL A 131 -2.24 -0.07 26.98
CA VAL A 131 -2.29 -1.53 27.08
C VAL A 131 -2.72 -1.94 28.48
N GLU A 132 -2.18 -1.34 29.54
CA GLU A 132 -2.55 -1.62 30.92
C GLU A 132 -4.03 -1.28 31.25
N GLN A 133 -4.63 -0.33 30.52
CA GLN A 133 -6.06 -0.02 30.64
C GLN A 133 -6.96 -1.07 29.97
N LEU A 134 -6.49 -1.71 28.89
CA LEU A 134 -7.24 -2.71 28.14
C LEU A 134 -7.25 -4.10 28.84
N ILE A 135 -6.33 -4.34 29.76
CA ILE A 135 -6.16 -5.63 30.45
C ILE A 135 -6.92 -5.66 31.80
N LYS A 136 -7.42 -4.51 32.25
CA LYS A 136 -8.23 -4.37 33.46
C LYS A 136 -9.69 -4.63 33.17
#